data_f1884842222daf3a1fa88dbc24320fc2
#
_entry.id   f1884842222daf3a1fa88dbc24320fc2
#
_cell.length_a   1.000
_cell.length_b   1.000
_cell.length_c   1.000
_cell.angle_alpha   90.00
_cell.angle_beta   90.00
_cell.angle_gamma   90.00
#
_symmetry.space_group_name_H-M   'P 1'
#
loop_
_entity.id
_entity.type
_entity.pdbx_description
1 polymer ?
#
loop_
_entity_poly.entity_id
_entity_poly.type
_entity_poly.pdbx_seq_one_letter_code
_entity_poly.pdbx_strand_id
1 'polypeptide(L)'
;SFIGIKKGQIRYASYLMIAVLSLVEFPTLYYIYQTGTIVYMVLAMVAIAIFIPTGNAIRFAGIVIVADVAAVILAYMRPLESEKLSKEVVLQSTLCSLLIVLLCVFLISILLQMQRQRQEEEVKKLNEQLKDAADKDALTGLYNRRYLNQYLGELILDEKEEFDAVLIDLDFFKHVNDNYGHGFGDIILVEFARLLTKHVKNKGIAVRFGGEEFMLVLKGMNTDEIGKMLEHIRREYKEYTKHEKNIECSFS
;
A
#
# COMPACT_ATOMS: atom_id res chain seq x y z
N SER A 1 8.72 -4.38 -25.23
CA SER A 1 7.78 -5.44 -24.89
C SER A 1 8.51 -6.54 -24.15
N PHE A 2 8.64 -6.41 -22.85
CA PHE A 2 9.13 -7.50 -22.02
C PHE A 2 8.05 -8.57 -21.95
N ILE A 3 8.37 -9.74 -22.45
CA ILE A 3 7.59 -10.95 -22.51
C ILE A 3 6.82 -11.12 -21.21
N GLY A 4 5.48 -11.13 -21.30
CA GLY A 4 4.57 -11.37 -20.19
C GLY A 4 4.66 -12.82 -19.72
N ILE A 5 5.76 -13.19 -19.09
CA ILE A 5 5.86 -14.46 -18.37
C ILE A 5 4.87 -14.36 -17.20
N LYS A 6 3.79 -15.11 -17.27
CA LYS A 6 2.77 -15.15 -16.20
C LYS A 6 3.47 -15.46 -14.88
N LYS A 7 3.17 -14.67 -13.83
CA LYS A 7 3.75 -14.83 -12.45
C LYS A 7 3.78 -16.30 -11.97
N GLY A 8 2.85 -17.16 -12.43
CA GLY A 8 2.82 -18.59 -12.15
C GLY A 8 3.98 -19.37 -12.78
N GLN A 9 4.36 -19.07 -14.02
CA GLN A 9 5.40 -19.83 -14.73
C GLN A 9 6.79 -19.60 -14.14
N ILE A 10 7.11 -18.38 -13.72
CA ILE A 10 8.37 -18.08 -13.01
C ILE A 10 8.43 -18.88 -11.70
N ARG A 11 7.32 -18.96 -10.98
CA ARG A 11 7.24 -19.68 -9.71
C ARG A 11 7.48 -21.19 -9.88
N TYR A 12 6.86 -21.81 -10.89
CA TYR A 12 7.10 -23.23 -11.21
C TYR A 12 8.52 -23.50 -11.67
N ALA A 13 9.11 -22.65 -12.50
CA ALA A 13 10.49 -22.78 -12.93
C ALA A 13 11.46 -22.67 -11.73
N SER A 14 11.24 -21.75 -10.81
CA SER A 14 12.03 -21.63 -9.57
C SER A 14 11.92 -22.87 -8.70
N TYR A 15 10.71 -23.44 -8.54
CA TYR A 15 10.53 -24.67 -7.75
C TYR A 15 11.23 -25.86 -8.38
N LEU A 16 11.13 -26.03 -9.70
CA LEU A 16 11.79 -27.09 -10.43
C LEU A 16 13.33 -26.96 -10.31
N MET A 17 13.86 -25.76 -10.51
CA MET A 17 15.28 -25.49 -10.37
C MET A 17 15.79 -25.79 -8.96
N ILE A 18 15.13 -25.32 -7.91
CA ILE A 18 15.50 -25.60 -6.52
C ILE A 18 15.43 -27.09 -6.23
N ALA A 19 14.40 -27.79 -6.73
CA ALA A 19 14.26 -29.23 -6.54
C ALA A 19 15.41 -30.02 -7.20
N VAL A 20 15.75 -29.68 -8.44
CA VAL A 20 16.87 -30.36 -9.16
C VAL A 20 18.20 -30.10 -8.46
N LEU A 21 18.50 -28.86 -8.10
CA LEU A 21 19.73 -28.51 -7.41
C LEU A 21 19.84 -29.20 -6.03
N SER A 22 18.76 -29.14 -5.25
CA SER A 22 18.79 -29.65 -3.86
C SER A 22 18.71 -31.18 -3.75
N LEU A 23 17.89 -31.83 -4.60
CA LEU A 23 17.61 -33.26 -4.46
C LEU A 23 18.51 -34.16 -5.34
N VAL A 24 19.11 -33.58 -6.39
CA VAL A 24 19.87 -34.35 -7.36
C VAL A 24 21.33 -33.90 -7.41
N GLU A 25 21.56 -32.62 -7.76
CA GLU A 25 22.89 -32.13 -8.12
C GLU A 25 23.82 -32.05 -6.90
N PHE A 26 23.42 -31.35 -5.82
CA PHE A 26 24.28 -31.21 -4.64
C PHE A 26 24.53 -32.49 -3.89
N PRO A 27 23.57 -33.38 -3.61
CA PRO A 27 23.81 -34.67 -3.02
C PRO A 27 24.74 -35.55 -3.87
N THR A 28 24.57 -35.56 -5.20
CA THR A 28 25.41 -36.31 -6.12
C THR A 28 26.86 -35.82 -6.12
N LEU A 29 27.06 -34.51 -6.22
CA LEU A 29 28.39 -33.90 -6.16
C LEU A 29 29.08 -34.15 -4.82
N TYR A 30 28.35 -34.06 -3.70
CA TYR A 30 28.90 -34.40 -2.40
C TYR A 30 29.30 -35.88 -2.29
N TYR A 31 28.44 -36.76 -2.79
CA TYR A 31 28.70 -38.19 -2.80
C TYR A 31 29.95 -38.54 -3.63
N ILE A 32 30.12 -37.92 -4.79
CA ILE A 32 31.24 -38.22 -5.72
C ILE A 32 32.56 -37.61 -5.21
N TYR A 33 32.52 -36.34 -4.86
CA TYR A 33 33.75 -35.57 -4.61
C TYR A 33 34.09 -35.32 -3.14
N GLN A 34 33.16 -35.55 -2.22
CA GLN A 34 33.32 -35.29 -0.78
C GLN A 34 33.90 -33.88 -0.47
N THR A 35 33.60 -32.93 -1.31
CA THR A 35 34.13 -31.55 -1.23
C THR A 35 33.15 -30.62 -0.49
N GLY A 36 33.47 -29.31 -0.39
CA GLY A 36 32.66 -28.28 0.26
C GLY A 36 31.25 -28.06 -0.30
N THR A 37 30.71 -28.93 -1.16
CA THR A 37 29.36 -28.87 -1.73
C THR A 37 28.25 -28.88 -0.69
N ILE A 38 28.52 -29.34 0.55
CA ILE A 38 27.59 -29.25 1.69
C ILE A 38 27.13 -27.78 1.93
N VAL A 39 27.95 -26.79 1.59
CA VAL A 39 27.60 -25.36 1.70
C VAL A 39 26.47 -25.02 0.75
N TYR A 40 26.37 -25.63 -0.42
CA TYR A 40 25.28 -25.40 -1.37
C TYR A 40 23.96 -26.00 -0.92
N MET A 41 23.99 -27.07 -0.12
CA MET A 41 22.79 -27.63 0.53
C MET A 41 22.15 -26.60 1.47
N VAL A 42 22.97 -25.87 2.25
CA VAL A 42 22.49 -24.78 3.11
C VAL A 42 21.89 -23.63 2.27
N LEU A 43 22.52 -23.30 1.14
CA LEU A 43 22.00 -22.26 0.24
C LEU A 43 20.63 -22.66 -0.35
N ALA A 44 20.44 -23.92 -0.72
CA ALA A 44 19.17 -24.43 -1.19
C ALA A 44 18.06 -24.27 -0.14
N MET A 45 18.36 -24.53 1.13
CA MET A 45 17.42 -24.33 2.24
C MET A 45 17.00 -22.85 2.38
N VAL A 46 17.94 -21.93 2.26
CA VAL A 46 17.66 -20.48 2.29
C VAL A 46 16.78 -20.08 1.09
N ALA A 47 17.08 -20.58 -0.10
CA ALA A 47 16.29 -20.35 -1.30
C ALA A 47 14.84 -20.87 -1.14
N ILE A 48 14.65 -22.04 -0.56
CA ILE A 48 13.33 -22.61 -0.26
C ILE A 48 12.53 -21.67 0.64
N ALA A 49 13.14 -21.18 1.72
CA ALA A 49 12.47 -20.30 2.67
C ALA A 49 12.01 -18.98 2.03
N ILE A 50 12.72 -18.50 1.02
CA ILE A 50 12.44 -17.21 0.36
C ILE A 50 11.44 -17.35 -0.78
N PHE A 51 11.59 -18.34 -1.63
CA PHE A 51 10.84 -18.44 -2.89
C PHE A 51 9.59 -19.30 -2.81
N ILE A 52 9.45 -20.14 -1.78
CA ILE A 52 8.29 -21.02 -1.65
C ILE A 52 7.30 -20.46 -0.62
N PRO A 53 5.98 -20.39 -0.92
CA PRO A 53 4.96 -19.96 0.03
C PRO A 53 4.98 -20.82 1.31
N THR A 54 4.82 -20.17 2.46
CA THR A 54 5.03 -20.75 3.80
C THR A 54 4.40 -22.13 4.04
N GLY A 55 3.17 -22.37 3.53
CA GLY A 55 2.48 -23.65 3.73
C GLY A 55 3.16 -24.86 3.06
N ASN A 56 3.78 -24.64 1.89
CA ASN A 56 4.47 -25.69 1.13
C ASN A 56 5.98 -25.69 1.37
N ALA A 57 6.55 -24.54 1.76
CA ALA A 57 7.98 -24.41 2.04
C ALA A 57 8.45 -25.37 3.12
N ILE A 58 7.68 -25.49 4.21
CA ILE A 58 8.03 -26.37 5.34
C ILE A 58 8.08 -27.85 4.90
N ARG A 59 7.08 -28.30 4.11
CA ARG A 59 7.05 -29.67 3.60
C ARG A 59 8.19 -29.96 2.63
N PHE A 60 8.43 -29.02 1.72
CA PHE A 60 9.50 -29.15 0.73
C PHE A 60 10.88 -29.10 1.39
N ALA A 61 11.10 -28.19 2.35
CA ALA A 61 12.32 -28.14 3.14
C ALA A 61 12.58 -29.44 3.90
N GLY A 62 11.54 -30.05 4.49
CA GLY A 62 11.65 -31.34 5.15
C GLY A 62 12.15 -32.45 4.21
N ILE A 63 11.63 -32.51 2.98
CA ILE A 63 12.07 -33.48 1.97
C ILE A 63 13.54 -33.26 1.60
N VAL A 64 13.94 -32.01 1.39
CA VAL A 64 15.32 -31.64 1.05
C VAL A 64 16.29 -32.00 2.17
N ILE A 65 15.95 -31.67 3.43
CA ILE A 65 16.77 -32.05 4.60
C ILE A 65 16.98 -33.54 4.67
N VAL A 66 15.93 -34.36 4.52
CA VAL A 66 16.02 -35.81 4.55
C VAL A 66 16.93 -36.35 3.44
N ALA A 67 16.79 -35.77 2.20
CA ALA A 67 17.65 -36.17 1.08
C ALA A 67 19.12 -35.80 1.30
N ASP A 68 19.39 -34.58 1.81
CA ASP A 68 20.73 -34.10 2.11
C ASP A 68 21.40 -34.94 3.20
N VAL A 69 20.68 -35.23 4.30
CA VAL A 69 21.17 -36.10 5.38
C VAL A 69 21.46 -37.52 4.85
N ALA A 70 20.58 -38.08 4.03
CA ALA A 70 20.78 -39.38 3.41
C ALA A 70 22.04 -39.40 2.52
N ALA A 71 22.27 -38.34 1.72
CA ALA A 71 23.45 -38.20 0.87
C ALA A 71 24.75 -38.17 1.69
N VAL A 72 24.75 -37.43 2.82
CA VAL A 72 25.92 -37.39 3.74
C VAL A 72 26.19 -38.74 4.36
N ILE A 73 25.16 -39.45 4.82
CA ILE A 73 25.31 -40.79 5.40
C ILE A 73 25.86 -41.80 4.37
N LEU A 74 25.29 -41.77 3.14
CA LEU A 74 25.75 -42.66 2.07
C LEU A 74 27.20 -42.38 1.66
N ALA A 75 27.61 -41.12 1.60
CA ALA A 75 28.98 -40.73 1.32
C ALA A 75 29.95 -41.20 2.43
N TYR A 76 29.51 -41.15 3.68
CA TYR A 76 30.30 -41.65 4.82
C TYR A 76 30.42 -43.17 4.84
N MET A 77 29.34 -43.91 4.52
CA MET A 77 29.33 -45.37 4.53
C MET A 77 30.11 -46.01 3.37
N ARG A 78 30.37 -45.30 2.31
CA ARG A 78 31.08 -45.76 1.13
C ARG A 78 32.33 -44.92 0.90
N PRO A 79 33.47 -45.23 1.59
CA PRO A 79 34.71 -44.55 1.29
C PRO A 79 35.07 -44.86 -0.17
N LEU A 80 34.91 -43.86 -1.03
CA LEU A 80 35.38 -43.95 -2.39
C LEU A 80 36.92 -44.07 -2.35
N GLU A 81 37.50 -45.06 -3.03
CA GLU A 81 38.89 -45.07 -3.46
C GLU A 81 39.05 -43.97 -4.56
N SER A 82 38.68 -42.76 -4.25
CA SER A 82 38.90 -41.62 -5.13
C SER A 82 40.35 -41.20 -4.95
N GLU A 83 41.07 -40.97 -6.05
CA GLU A 83 42.29 -40.20 -6.03
C GLU A 83 42.09 -39.00 -5.13
N LYS A 84 42.81 -38.96 -4.00
CA LYS A 84 42.70 -37.87 -3.04
C LYS A 84 43.04 -36.57 -3.78
N LEU A 85 42.05 -35.75 -4.07
CA LEU A 85 42.25 -34.40 -4.60
C LEU A 85 43.32 -33.69 -3.77
N SER A 86 44.23 -32.98 -4.44
CA SER A 86 45.28 -32.24 -3.73
C SER A 86 44.63 -31.25 -2.74
N LYS A 87 45.27 -31.03 -1.59
CA LYS A 87 44.76 -30.11 -0.56
C LYS A 87 44.50 -28.71 -1.13
N GLU A 88 45.25 -28.29 -2.13
CA GLU A 88 45.10 -27.00 -2.83
C GLU A 88 43.78 -26.92 -3.62
N VAL A 89 43.41 -27.96 -4.34
CA VAL A 89 42.15 -28.02 -5.10
C VAL A 89 40.96 -28.03 -4.16
N VAL A 90 41.02 -28.75 -3.05
CA VAL A 90 39.95 -28.75 -2.04
C VAL A 90 39.81 -27.37 -1.42
N LEU A 91 40.91 -26.71 -1.06
CA LEU A 91 40.88 -25.36 -0.50
C LEU A 91 40.31 -24.36 -1.49
N GLN A 92 40.75 -24.36 -2.74
CA GLN A 92 40.23 -23.49 -3.78
C GLN A 92 38.74 -23.66 -4.02
N SER A 93 38.27 -24.93 -4.14
CA SER A 93 36.86 -25.23 -4.33
C SER A 93 36.00 -24.72 -3.16
N THR A 94 36.49 -24.89 -1.93
CA THR A 94 35.80 -24.44 -0.72
C THR A 94 35.72 -22.90 -0.63
N LEU A 95 36.81 -22.22 -0.95
CA LEU A 95 36.83 -20.73 -1.00
C LEU A 95 35.90 -20.17 -2.08
N CYS A 96 35.90 -20.76 -3.28
CA CYS A 96 34.97 -20.37 -4.35
C CYS A 96 33.51 -20.60 -3.94
N SER A 97 33.21 -21.74 -3.33
CA SER A 97 31.87 -22.04 -2.82
C SER A 97 31.41 -21.02 -1.78
N LEU A 98 32.27 -20.69 -0.82
CA LEU A 98 31.97 -19.71 0.21
C LEU A 98 31.70 -18.33 -0.41
N LEU A 99 32.50 -17.91 -1.38
CA LEU A 99 32.32 -16.63 -2.05
C LEU A 99 30.98 -16.56 -2.81
N ILE A 100 30.60 -17.62 -3.52
CA ILE A 100 29.30 -17.72 -4.22
C ILE A 100 28.16 -17.64 -3.21
N VAL A 101 28.23 -18.37 -2.10
CA VAL A 101 27.18 -18.32 -1.05
C VAL A 101 27.03 -16.91 -0.49
N LEU A 102 28.13 -16.25 -0.14
CA LEU A 102 28.09 -14.87 0.36
C LEU A 102 27.47 -13.90 -0.65
N LEU A 103 27.84 -14.03 -1.93
CA LEU A 103 27.26 -13.22 -2.99
C LEU A 103 25.75 -13.48 -3.13
N CYS A 104 25.31 -14.73 -3.10
CA CYS A 104 23.89 -15.07 -3.19
C CYS A 104 23.11 -14.52 -1.99
N VAL A 105 23.62 -14.68 -0.76
CA VAL A 105 22.96 -14.14 0.44
C VAL A 105 22.85 -12.62 0.36
N PHE A 106 23.90 -11.95 -0.11
CA PHE A 106 23.89 -10.50 -0.32
C PHE A 106 22.83 -10.06 -1.33
N LEU A 107 22.77 -10.71 -2.51
CA LEU A 107 21.78 -10.42 -3.55
C LEU A 107 20.34 -10.67 -3.03
N ILE A 108 20.13 -11.78 -2.32
CA ILE A 108 18.85 -12.10 -1.71
C ILE A 108 18.45 -11.00 -0.71
N SER A 109 19.39 -10.57 0.14
CA SER A 109 19.13 -9.49 1.11
C SER A 109 18.67 -8.21 0.42
N ILE A 110 19.35 -7.81 -0.68
CA ILE A 110 18.94 -6.65 -1.48
C ILE A 110 17.52 -6.83 -2.04
N LEU A 111 17.23 -7.98 -2.64
CA LEU A 111 15.90 -8.25 -3.21
C LEU A 111 14.79 -8.20 -2.16
N LEU A 112 15.04 -8.77 -0.97
CA LEU A 112 14.10 -8.72 0.15
C LEU A 112 13.89 -7.29 0.65
N GLN A 113 14.95 -6.50 0.75
CA GLN A 113 14.86 -5.11 1.16
C GLN A 113 14.04 -4.27 0.14
N MET A 114 14.30 -4.45 -1.16
CA MET A 114 13.52 -3.80 -2.22
C MET A 114 12.04 -4.20 -2.17
N GLN A 115 11.75 -5.47 -1.91
CA GLN A 115 10.38 -5.97 -1.78
C GLN A 115 9.66 -5.36 -0.57
N ARG A 116 10.33 -5.28 0.58
CA ARG A 116 9.79 -4.64 1.79
C ARG A 116 9.45 -3.16 1.55
N GLN A 117 10.36 -2.42 0.94
CA GLN A 117 10.12 -1.00 0.62
C GLN A 117 8.87 -0.83 -0.25
N ARG A 118 8.73 -1.63 -1.31
CA ARG A 118 7.53 -1.59 -2.17
C ARG A 118 6.24 -1.90 -1.42
N GLN A 119 6.27 -2.89 -0.52
CA GLN A 119 5.11 -3.23 0.30
C GLN A 119 4.74 -2.10 1.28
N GLU A 120 5.72 -1.48 1.90
CA GLU A 120 5.52 -0.33 2.80
C GLU A 120 4.89 0.86 2.06
N GLU A 121 5.37 1.18 0.85
CA GLU A 121 4.81 2.23 -0.01
C GLU A 121 3.35 1.91 -0.42
N GLU A 122 3.06 0.66 -0.79
CA GLU A 122 1.71 0.22 -1.15
C GLU A 122 0.75 0.30 0.05
N VAL A 123 1.18 -0.16 1.22
CA VAL A 123 0.41 -0.07 2.47
C VAL A 123 0.15 1.39 2.86
N LYS A 124 1.17 2.24 2.76
CA LYS A 124 1.03 3.68 3.03
C LYS A 124 0.01 4.32 2.11
N LYS A 125 0.11 4.07 0.80
CA LYS A 125 -0.84 4.59 -0.21
C LYS A 125 -2.27 4.11 0.06
N LEU A 126 -2.43 2.83 0.40
CA LEU A 126 -3.74 2.28 0.71
C LEU A 126 -4.33 2.90 1.98
N ASN A 127 -3.52 3.12 3.02
CA ASN A 127 -3.95 3.78 4.24
C ASN A 127 -4.35 5.24 3.99
N GLU A 128 -3.64 5.98 3.14
CA GLU A 128 -4.01 7.33 2.73
C GLU A 128 -5.37 7.34 2.01
N GLN A 129 -5.59 6.41 1.07
CA GLN A 129 -6.88 6.27 0.38
C GLN A 129 -8.03 5.92 1.34
N LEU A 130 -7.78 5.00 2.29
CA LEU A 130 -8.75 4.64 3.31
C LEU A 130 -9.07 5.82 4.23
N LYS A 131 -8.06 6.60 4.61
CA LYS A 131 -8.25 7.81 5.41
C LYS A 131 -9.07 8.84 4.65
N ASP A 132 -8.75 9.13 3.40
CA ASP A 132 -9.51 10.05 2.55
C ASP A 132 -10.97 9.61 2.39
N ALA A 133 -11.21 8.33 2.09
CA ALA A 133 -12.55 7.79 1.97
C ALA A 133 -13.36 7.84 3.28
N ALA A 134 -12.66 7.72 4.42
CA ALA A 134 -13.28 7.81 5.72
C ALA A 134 -13.54 9.25 6.18
N ASP A 135 -12.76 10.23 5.72
CA ASP A 135 -12.81 11.63 6.16
C ASP A 135 -13.66 12.52 5.25
N LYS A 136 -14.04 12.04 4.06
CA LYS A 136 -14.83 12.79 3.09
C LYS A 136 -16.26 12.28 2.98
N ASP A 137 -17.15 13.18 2.57
CA ASP A 137 -18.52 12.88 2.15
C ASP A 137 -18.50 12.32 0.72
N ALA A 138 -19.10 11.16 0.51
CA ALA A 138 -19.05 10.45 -0.78
C ALA A 138 -19.75 11.19 -1.92
N LEU A 139 -20.77 12.02 -1.64
CA LEU A 139 -21.50 12.78 -2.64
C LEU A 139 -20.78 14.04 -3.03
N THR A 140 -20.37 14.84 -2.04
CA THR A 140 -19.87 16.21 -2.27
C THR A 140 -18.35 16.30 -2.35
N GLY A 141 -17.61 15.29 -1.85
CA GLY A 141 -16.16 15.32 -1.75
C GLY A 141 -15.61 16.27 -0.67
N LEU A 142 -16.45 17.00 0.04
CA LEU A 142 -16.06 17.79 1.21
C LEU A 142 -15.68 16.87 2.37
N TYR A 143 -15.04 17.44 3.38
CA TYR A 143 -14.86 16.71 4.64
C TYR A 143 -16.22 16.37 5.27
N ASN A 144 -16.29 15.26 5.99
CA ASN A 144 -17.48 14.85 6.69
C ASN A 144 -17.44 15.29 8.17
N ARG A 145 -18.55 15.09 8.89
CA ARG A 145 -18.68 15.42 10.31
C ARG A 145 -17.62 14.74 11.19
N ARG A 146 -17.19 13.53 10.83
CA ARG A 146 -16.15 12.81 11.60
C ARG A 146 -14.82 13.55 11.55
N TYR A 147 -14.40 13.95 10.35
CA TYR A 147 -13.17 14.74 10.17
C TYR A 147 -13.25 16.07 10.90
N LEU A 148 -14.40 16.75 10.84
CA LEU A 148 -14.60 18.01 11.56
C LEU A 148 -14.32 17.86 13.04
N ASN A 149 -14.88 16.83 13.70
CA ASN A 149 -14.68 16.62 15.12
C ASN A 149 -13.21 16.40 15.49
N GLN A 150 -12.47 15.66 14.65
CA GLN A 150 -11.03 15.49 14.84
C GLN A 150 -10.29 16.81 14.65
N TYR A 151 -10.57 17.53 13.58
CA TYR A 151 -9.93 18.80 13.23
C TYR A 151 -10.15 19.89 14.31
N LEU A 152 -11.38 20.02 14.80
CA LEU A 152 -11.70 20.93 15.90
C LEU A 152 -10.99 20.51 17.21
N GLY A 153 -10.90 19.21 17.48
CA GLY A 153 -10.14 18.71 18.64
C GLY A 153 -8.67 19.11 18.58
N GLU A 154 -8.05 19.03 17.42
CA GLU A 154 -6.66 19.47 17.19
C GLU A 154 -6.50 20.99 17.33
N LEU A 155 -7.45 21.79 16.79
CA LEU A 155 -7.43 23.25 16.89
C LEU A 155 -7.62 23.78 18.31
N ILE A 156 -8.51 23.17 19.08
CA ILE A 156 -8.77 23.58 20.48
C ILE A 156 -7.56 23.31 21.37
N LEU A 157 -6.75 22.30 21.04
CA LEU A 157 -5.52 21.98 21.76
C LEU A 157 -4.38 22.95 21.42
N ASP A 158 -4.44 23.62 20.27
CA ASP A 158 -3.48 24.67 19.88
C ASP A 158 -4.04 26.05 20.29
N GLU A 159 -3.76 26.44 21.53
CA GLU A 159 -4.23 27.71 22.12
C GLU A 159 -3.81 28.98 21.33
N LYS A 160 -2.99 28.86 20.29
CA LYS A 160 -2.46 29.97 19.52
C LYS A 160 -3.24 30.24 18.22
N GLU A 161 -4.11 29.33 17.79
CA GLU A 161 -4.86 29.47 16.54
C GLU A 161 -6.30 29.92 16.81
N GLU A 162 -6.61 31.15 16.45
CA GLU A 162 -7.99 31.65 16.40
C GLU A 162 -8.68 31.16 15.11
N PHE A 163 -9.92 30.72 15.23
CA PHE A 163 -10.73 30.30 14.11
C PHE A 163 -12.19 30.73 14.25
N ASP A 164 -12.86 30.92 13.12
CA ASP A 164 -14.30 31.14 13.05
C ASP A 164 -14.98 29.89 12.50
N ALA A 165 -16.13 29.53 13.09
CA ALA A 165 -16.98 28.44 12.61
C ALA A 165 -18.29 29.01 12.06
N VAL A 166 -18.62 28.67 10.82
CA VAL A 166 -19.85 29.10 10.15
C VAL A 166 -20.70 27.88 9.84
N LEU A 167 -21.88 27.80 10.42
CA LEU A 167 -22.88 26.79 10.06
C LEU A 167 -23.77 27.34 8.95
N ILE A 168 -24.03 26.54 7.94
CA ILE A 168 -24.80 26.89 6.76
C ILE A 168 -25.86 25.82 6.52
N ASP A 169 -27.10 26.25 6.27
CA ASP A 169 -28.22 25.37 5.90
C ASP A 169 -28.80 25.81 4.55
N LEU A 170 -29.13 24.87 3.66
CA LEU A 170 -29.74 25.20 2.37
C LEU A 170 -31.22 25.44 2.52
N ASP A 171 -31.64 26.65 2.24
CA ASP A 171 -33.05 27.09 2.37
C ASP A 171 -33.96 26.26 1.45
N PHE A 172 -35.03 25.70 2.02
CA PHE A 172 -36.07 24.97 1.29
C PHE A 172 -35.57 23.76 0.49
N PHE A 173 -34.43 23.14 0.87
CA PHE A 173 -33.85 22.02 0.12
C PHE A 173 -34.82 20.81 -0.01
N LYS A 174 -35.65 20.57 1.01
CA LYS A 174 -36.70 19.55 0.93
C LYS A 174 -37.67 19.83 -0.24
N HIS A 175 -38.07 21.07 -0.45
CA HIS A 175 -38.96 21.43 -1.59
C HIS A 175 -38.28 21.15 -2.94
N VAL A 176 -36.99 21.33 -3.03
CA VAL A 176 -36.21 20.99 -4.22
C VAL A 176 -36.32 19.47 -4.48
N ASN A 177 -36.08 18.66 -3.47
CA ASN A 177 -36.20 17.21 -3.58
C ASN A 177 -37.63 16.76 -3.94
N ASP A 178 -38.64 17.33 -3.30
CA ASP A 178 -40.05 16.95 -3.51
C ASP A 178 -40.51 17.30 -4.94
N ASN A 179 -40.05 18.43 -5.52
CA ASN A 179 -40.49 18.90 -6.84
C ASN A 179 -39.64 18.34 -8.00
N TYR A 180 -38.32 18.12 -7.79
CA TYR A 180 -37.37 17.78 -8.86
C TYR A 180 -36.68 16.44 -8.65
N GLY A 181 -36.96 15.75 -7.56
CA GLY A 181 -36.38 14.45 -7.20
C GLY A 181 -34.99 14.55 -6.55
N HIS A 182 -34.63 13.51 -5.82
CA HIS A 182 -33.35 13.44 -5.08
C HIS A 182 -32.13 13.58 -5.98
N GLY A 183 -32.17 13.06 -7.23
CA GLY A 183 -31.03 13.20 -8.14
C GLY A 183 -30.70 14.65 -8.49
N PHE A 184 -31.72 15.52 -8.59
CA PHE A 184 -31.47 16.94 -8.77
C PHE A 184 -31.00 17.61 -7.48
N GLY A 185 -31.54 17.22 -6.33
CA GLY A 185 -31.03 17.64 -5.03
C GLY A 185 -29.53 17.32 -4.85
N ASP A 186 -29.10 16.14 -5.30
CA ASP A 186 -27.68 15.75 -5.25
C ASP A 186 -26.82 16.68 -6.13
N ILE A 187 -27.28 17.06 -7.32
CA ILE A 187 -26.59 18.02 -8.19
C ILE A 187 -26.43 19.38 -7.48
N ILE A 188 -27.47 19.86 -6.82
CA ILE A 188 -27.47 21.11 -6.06
C ILE A 188 -26.46 21.06 -4.91
N LEU A 189 -26.42 19.97 -4.15
CA LEU A 189 -25.45 19.76 -3.06
C LEU A 189 -24.01 19.73 -3.57
N VAL A 190 -23.76 19.03 -4.68
CA VAL A 190 -22.42 18.96 -5.30
C VAL A 190 -21.94 20.32 -5.78
N GLU A 191 -22.82 21.08 -6.42
CA GLU A 191 -22.48 22.43 -6.90
C GLU A 191 -22.20 23.38 -5.74
N PHE A 192 -23.03 23.34 -4.68
CA PHE A 192 -22.78 24.14 -3.48
C PHE A 192 -21.42 23.79 -2.85
N ALA A 193 -21.12 22.52 -2.71
CA ALA A 193 -19.84 22.05 -2.21
C ALA A 193 -18.64 22.52 -3.05
N ARG A 194 -18.82 22.56 -4.39
CA ARG A 194 -17.82 23.09 -5.32
C ARG A 194 -17.56 24.58 -5.07
N LEU A 195 -18.61 25.35 -4.86
CA LEU A 195 -18.50 26.78 -4.53
C LEU A 195 -17.80 26.98 -3.19
N LEU A 196 -18.18 26.24 -2.15
CA LEU A 196 -17.51 26.30 -0.86
C LEU A 196 -16.00 26.00 -1.00
N THR A 197 -15.64 24.92 -1.71
CA THR A 197 -14.25 24.56 -1.95
C THR A 197 -13.47 25.68 -2.66
N LYS A 198 -14.09 26.29 -3.68
CA LYS A 198 -13.48 27.39 -4.46
C LYS A 198 -13.14 28.60 -3.58
N HIS A 199 -14.04 28.99 -2.68
CA HIS A 199 -13.91 30.23 -1.90
C HIS A 199 -13.14 30.05 -0.58
N VAL A 200 -13.21 28.86 0.02
CA VAL A 200 -12.52 28.53 1.29
C VAL A 200 -11.04 28.19 1.09
N LYS A 201 -10.61 27.92 -0.14
CA LYS A 201 -9.24 27.51 -0.51
C LYS A 201 -8.17 28.30 0.26
N ASN A 202 -7.30 27.58 0.99
CA ASN A 202 -6.19 28.12 1.80
C ASN A 202 -6.60 28.97 3.03
N LYS A 203 -7.90 29.10 3.32
CA LYS A 203 -8.40 29.87 4.47
C LYS A 203 -9.00 29.01 5.56
N GLY A 204 -9.19 27.72 5.28
CA GLY A 204 -9.79 26.78 6.21
C GLY A 204 -10.29 25.54 5.53
N ILE A 205 -11.31 24.91 6.11
CA ILE A 205 -11.94 23.69 5.59
C ILE A 205 -13.44 23.92 5.40
N ALA A 206 -14.01 23.21 4.39
CA ALA A 206 -15.44 23.09 4.19
C ALA A 206 -15.86 21.64 4.47
N VAL A 207 -16.97 21.48 5.18
CA VAL A 207 -17.47 20.21 5.70
C VAL A 207 -18.94 20.07 5.35
N ARG A 208 -19.36 18.88 4.93
CA ARG A 208 -20.78 18.51 4.94
C ARG A 208 -21.13 17.94 6.30
N PHE A 209 -21.89 18.69 7.07
CA PHE A 209 -22.21 18.35 8.45
C PHE A 209 -23.41 17.39 8.57
N GLY A 210 -24.38 17.55 7.69
CA GLY A 210 -25.59 16.74 7.61
C GLY A 210 -26.11 16.62 6.18
N GLY A 211 -27.41 16.33 6.01
CA GLY A 211 -28.05 16.20 4.70
C GLY A 211 -27.87 17.43 3.81
N GLU A 212 -28.36 18.57 4.28
CA GLU A 212 -28.33 19.88 3.64
C GLU A 212 -27.52 20.90 4.44
N GLU A 213 -26.85 20.45 5.51
CA GLU A 213 -26.08 21.28 6.43
C GLU A 213 -24.59 21.23 6.09
N PHE A 214 -23.96 22.40 6.06
CA PHE A 214 -22.53 22.55 5.81
C PHE A 214 -21.90 23.39 6.92
N MET A 215 -20.61 23.16 7.15
CA MET A 215 -19.84 23.95 8.11
C MET A 215 -18.52 24.38 7.49
N LEU A 216 -18.17 25.66 7.70
CA LEU A 216 -16.84 26.18 7.40
C LEU A 216 -16.09 26.39 8.70
N VAL A 217 -14.83 26.02 8.73
CA VAL A 217 -13.89 26.41 9.79
C VAL A 217 -12.80 27.23 9.12
N LEU A 218 -12.75 28.51 9.47
CA LEU A 218 -11.93 29.52 8.80
C LEU A 218 -10.87 30.06 9.75
N LYS A 219 -9.70 30.38 9.22
CA LYS A 219 -8.57 30.91 10.00
C LYS A 219 -8.08 32.22 9.38
N GLY A 220 -7.67 33.15 10.25
CA GLY A 220 -7.02 34.40 9.82
C GLY A 220 -7.93 35.32 8.98
N MET A 221 -9.25 35.24 9.17
CA MET A 221 -10.24 36.11 8.54
C MET A 221 -11.00 36.88 9.62
N ASN A 222 -11.39 38.10 9.32
CA ASN A 222 -12.31 38.83 10.17
C ASN A 222 -13.78 38.65 9.74
N THR A 223 -14.72 38.96 10.62
CA THR A 223 -16.16 38.75 10.41
C THR A 223 -16.66 39.44 9.12
N ASP A 224 -16.16 40.65 8.78
CA ASP A 224 -16.53 41.36 7.57
C ASP A 224 -16.07 40.66 6.29
N GLU A 225 -14.86 40.09 6.30
CA GLU A 225 -14.33 39.30 5.18
C GLU A 225 -15.12 38.02 4.98
N ILE A 226 -15.47 37.33 6.07
CA ILE A 226 -16.34 36.16 6.06
C ILE A 226 -17.71 36.51 5.46
N GLY A 227 -18.35 37.60 5.94
CA GLY A 227 -19.62 38.02 5.43
C GLY A 227 -19.60 38.33 3.93
N LYS A 228 -18.56 39.01 3.44
CA LYS A 228 -18.40 39.30 2.00
C LYS A 228 -18.19 38.01 1.18
N MET A 229 -17.44 37.07 1.69
CA MET A 229 -17.23 35.77 1.06
C MET A 229 -18.54 34.97 0.95
N LEU A 230 -19.32 34.89 2.04
CA LEU A 230 -20.61 34.21 2.05
C LEU A 230 -21.61 34.85 1.09
N GLU A 231 -21.68 36.17 1.03
CA GLU A 231 -22.55 36.86 0.09
C GLU A 231 -22.14 36.65 -1.37
N HIS A 232 -20.84 36.52 -1.64
CA HIS A 232 -20.36 36.16 -2.96
C HIS A 232 -20.75 34.73 -3.36
N ILE A 233 -20.59 33.78 -2.45
CA ILE A 233 -21.04 32.39 -2.63
C ILE A 233 -22.56 32.34 -2.86
N ARG A 234 -23.35 33.12 -2.08
CA ARG A 234 -24.81 33.17 -2.21
C ARG A 234 -25.24 33.65 -3.61
N ARG A 235 -24.59 34.65 -4.14
CA ARG A 235 -24.90 35.16 -5.50
C ARG A 235 -24.54 34.14 -6.57
N GLU A 236 -23.33 33.57 -6.54
CA GLU A 236 -22.93 32.53 -7.51
C GLU A 236 -23.87 31.33 -7.46
N TYR A 237 -24.25 30.88 -6.27
CA TYR A 237 -25.16 29.76 -6.10
C TYR A 237 -26.55 30.03 -6.64
N LYS A 238 -27.08 31.20 -6.37
CA LYS A 238 -28.38 31.65 -6.87
C LYS A 238 -28.40 31.80 -8.41
N GLU A 239 -27.35 32.35 -9.00
CA GLU A 239 -27.17 32.43 -10.46
C GLU A 239 -27.14 31.01 -11.09
N TYR A 240 -26.40 30.08 -10.52
CA TYR A 240 -26.34 28.71 -11.01
C TYR A 240 -27.70 28.03 -10.99
N THR A 241 -28.40 28.03 -9.86
CA THR A 241 -29.70 27.36 -9.69
C THR A 241 -30.79 27.98 -10.58
N LYS A 242 -30.74 29.30 -10.81
CA LYS A 242 -31.63 29.99 -11.72
C LYS A 242 -31.39 29.60 -13.18
N HIS A 243 -30.14 29.45 -13.58
CA HIS A 243 -29.78 29.03 -14.94
C HIS A 243 -30.21 27.59 -15.22
N GLU A 244 -30.02 26.69 -14.29
CA GLU A 244 -30.28 25.24 -14.48
C GLU A 244 -31.78 24.90 -14.59
N LYS A 245 -32.61 25.41 -13.68
CA LYS A 245 -34.02 25.04 -13.60
C LYS A 245 -34.97 26.22 -13.34
N ASN A 246 -34.47 27.43 -13.45
CA ASN A 246 -35.21 28.64 -13.09
C ASN A 246 -35.68 28.63 -11.61
N ILE A 247 -34.84 28.08 -10.74
CA ILE A 247 -35.08 27.98 -9.29
C ILE A 247 -34.16 28.97 -8.61
N GLU A 248 -34.64 29.65 -7.58
CA GLU A 248 -33.80 30.46 -6.72
C GLU A 248 -33.54 29.70 -5.41
N CYS A 249 -32.39 29.00 -5.31
CA CYS A 249 -31.94 28.45 -4.06
C CYS A 249 -31.08 29.47 -3.32
N SER A 250 -31.18 29.44 -2.01
CA SER A 250 -30.40 30.25 -1.08
C SER A 250 -29.92 29.40 0.09
N PHE A 251 -29.20 30.03 0.98
CA PHE A 251 -28.80 29.42 2.26
C PHE A 251 -28.79 30.51 3.36
N SER A 252 -28.97 30.06 4.56
CA SER A 252 -28.93 30.85 5.79
C SER A 252 -27.87 30.31 6.79
#